data_1b96c73282886ff36ec7a1353f2b5cb5
#
_entry.id   1b96c73282886ff36ec7a1353f2b5cb5
#
_cell.length_a   1.000
_cell.length_b   1.000
_cell.length_c   1.000
_cell.angle_alpha   90.00
_cell.angle_beta   90.00
_cell.angle_gamma   90.00
#
_symmetry.space_group_name_H-M   'P 1'
#
loop_
_entity.id
_entity.type
_entity.pdbx_description
1 polymer ?
#
loop_
_entity_poly.entity_id
_entity_poly.type
_entity_poly.pdbx_seq_one_letter_code
_entity_poly.pdbx_strand_id
1 'polypeptide(L)'
;MNRFSIKSCAEVLEESFSNNFPADSKLSFFFKKNKNIGKSERSLIADTYFNVIRNKRYLEVLGSTSNPFKLILIYLIKLKGRSIRDLLPMISEEDGKWLSKVKANKITNIDLSAKLSLPEWFWLKLSAQ
;
A
#
# COMPACT_ATOMS: atom_id res chain seq x y z
N MET A 1 -0.52 11.66 -5.64
CA MET A 1 -0.91 10.47 -6.44
C MET A 1 -2.33 10.63 -6.93
N ASN A 2 -2.56 10.37 -8.19
CA ASN A 2 -3.91 10.39 -8.75
C ASN A 2 -4.41 8.96 -8.97
N ARG A 3 -5.65 8.84 -9.46
CA ARG A 3 -6.28 7.52 -9.68
C ARG A 3 -5.47 6.64 -10.65
N PHE A 4 -4.92 7.23 -11.70
CA PHE A 4 -4.10 6.52 -12.67
C PHE A 4 -2.85 5.92 -12.00
N SER A 5 -2.17 6.70 -11.18
CA SER A 5 -0.97 6.27 -10.47
C SER A 5 -1.27 5.13 -9.50
N ILE A 6 -2.39 5.22 -8.78
CA ILE A 6 -2.80 4.17 -7.84
C ILE A 6 -3.09 2.87 -8.59
N LYS A 7 -3.83 2.95 -9.70
CA LYS A 7 -4.14 1.77 -10.52
C LYS A 7 -2.89 1.15 -11.13
N SER A 8 -1.99 1.98 -11.63
CA SER A 8 -0.73 1.52 -12.22
C SER A 8 0.13 0.81 -11.18
N CYS A 9 0.23 1.38 -10.00
CA CYS A 9 0.97 0.78 -8.89
C CYS A 9 0.35 -0.56 -8.48
N ALA A 10 -0.98 -0.63 -8.43
CA ALA A 10 -1.69 -1.87 -8.10
C ALA A 10 -1.42 -2.98 -9.12
N GLU A 11 -1.35 -2.65 -10.40
CA GLU A 11 -1.04 -3.62 -11.46
C GLU A 11 0.35 -4.22 -11.28
N VAL A 12 1.34 -3.38 -11.01
CA VAL A 12 2.72 -3.84 -10.79
C VAL A 12 2.83 -4.68 -9.52
N LEU A 13 2.12 -4.28 -8.46
CA LEU A 13 2.07 -5.04 -7.21
C LEU A 13 1.46 -6.42 -7.43
N GLU A 14 0.37 -6.50 -8.18
CA GLU A 14 -0.28 -7.78 -8.48
C GLU A 14 0.68 -8.73 -9.18
N GLU A 15 1.42 -8.23 -10.17
CA GLU A 15 2.45 -9.02 -10.86
C GLU A 15 3.55 -9.47 -9.90
N SER A 16 3.98 -8.59 -9.01
CA SER A 16 5.04 -8.90 -8.05
C SER A 16 4.61 -9.95 -7.04
N PHE A 17 3.34 -9.94 -6.64
CA PHE A 17 2.82 -10.94 -5.70
C PHE A 17 2.62 -12.30 -6.36
N SER A 18 2.42 -12.33 -7.67
CA SER A 18 2.16 -13.57 -8.43
C SER A 18 3.42 -14.25 -8.95
N ASN A 19 4.54 -13.55 -8.97
CA ASN A 19 5.80 -13.99 -9.57
C ASN A 19 6.96 -13.90 -8.59
N ASN A 20 7.98 -14.73 -8.81
CA ASN A 20 9.20 -14.73 -8.00
C ASN A 20 10.30 -13.81 -8.56
N PHE A 21 9.97 -12.96 -9.54
CA PHE A 21 10.94 -12.00 -10.06
C PHE A 21 11.22 -10.89 -9.06
N PRO A 22 12.45 -10.34 -9.06
CA PRO A 22 12.78 -9.21 -8.17
C PRO A 22 11.83 -8.03 -8.38
N ALA A 23 11.44 -7.38 -7.27
CA ALA A 23 10.55 -6.23 -7.30
C ALA A 23 11.09 -5.09 -8.16
N ASP A 24 12.41 -4.83 -8.07
CA ASP A 24 13.08 -3.80 -8.86
C ASP A 24 12.90 -4.01 -10.36
N SER A 25 13.06 -5.25 -10.81
CA SER A 25 12.94 -5.60 -12.21
C SER A 25 11.53 -5.38 -12.75
N LYS A 26 10.52 -5.72 -11.95
CA LYS A 26 9.11 -5.53 -12.32
C LYS A 26 8.78 -4.06 -12.50
N LEU A 27 9.20 -3.23 -11.54
CA LEU A 27 8.93 -1.79 -11.60
C LEU A 27 9.67 -1.14 -12.76
N SER A 28 10.94 -1.51 -12.96
CA SER A 28 11.74 -1.01 -14.07
C SER A 28 11.10 -1.34 -15.43
N PHE A 29 10.63 -2.55 -15.59
CA PHE A 29 9.94 -2.99 -16.80
C PHE A 29 8.66 -2.20 -17.03
N PHE A 30 7.89 -1.96 -15.97
CA PHE A 30 6.67 -1.15 -16.04
C PHE A 30 6.95 0.26 -16.54
N PHE A 31 8.00 0.91 -16.01
CA PHE A 31 8.34 2.26 -16.43
C PHE A 31 8.86 2.32 -17.89
N LYS A 32 9.53 1.27 -18.34
CA LYS A 32 9.96 1.18 -19.75
C LYS A 32 8.78 1.08 -20.68
N LYS A 33 7.72 0.39 -20.28
CA LYS A 33 6.48 0.28 -21.06
C LYS A 33 5.67 1.56 -21.04
N ASN A 34 5.77 2.36 -19.99
CA ASN A 34 4.95 3.54 -19.76
C ASN A 34 5.81 4.80 -19.70
N LYS A 35 6.50 5.09 -20.81
CA LYS A 35 7.45 6.21 -20.88
C LYS A 35 6.83 7.58 -20.70
N ASN A 36 5.52 7.70 -20.91
CA ASN A 36 4.81 8.96 -20.75
C ASN A 36 4.52 9.37 -19.31
N ILE A 37 4.84 8.50 -18.34
CA ILE A 37 4.70 8.85 -16.94
C ILE A 37 5.81 9.81 -16.54
N GLY A 38 5.44 10.99 -16.01
CA GLY A 38 6.40 12.01 -15.62
C GLY A 38 7.28 11.60 -14.46
N LYS A 39 8.42 12.27 -14.30
CA LYS A 39 9.41 11.97 -13.29
C LYS A 39 8.84 12.01 -11.87
N SER A 40 8.03 13.01 -11.58
CA SER A 40 7.40 13.20 -10.27
C SER A 40 6.46 12.04 -9.94
N GLU A 41 5.62 11.63 -10.90
CA GLU A 41 4.71 10.51 -10.74
C GLU A 41 5.46 9.18 -10.60
N ARG A 42 6.54 8.98 -11.33
CA ARG A 42 7.38 7.78 -11.21
C ARG A 42 7.92 7.64 -9.81
N SER A 43 8.36 8.74 -9.23
CA SER A 43 8.89 8.76 -7.86
C SER A 43 7.82 8.34 -6.85
N LEU A 44 6.61 8.88 -7.00
CA LEU A 44 5.49 8.53 -6.11
C LEU A 44 5.08 7.06 -6.25
N ILE A 45 5.02 6.57 -7.48
CA ILE A 45 4.68 5.16 -7.74
C ILE A 45 5.73 4.24 -7.13
N ALA A 46 7.02 4.55 -7.33
CA ALA A 46 8.10 3.75 -6.80
C ALA A 46 8.10 3.71 -5.27
N ASP A 47 7.93 4.88 -4.64
CA ASP A 47 7.86 4.97 -3.19
C ASP A 47 6.71 4.13 -2.63
N THR A 48 5.53 4.27 -3.20
CA THR A 48 4.35 3.52 -2.78
C THR A 48 4.54 2.02 -2.99
N TYR A 49 5.04 1.64 -4.15
CA TYR A 49 5.27 0.25 -4.53
C TYR A 49 6.18 -0.47 -3.52
N PHE A 50 7.35 0.10 -3.25
CA PHE A 50 8.31 -0.53 -2.34
C PHE A 50 7.81 -0.55 -0.90
N ASN A 51 7.12 0.50 -0.46
CA ASN A 51 6.59 0.56 0.90
C ASN A 51 5.43 -0.41 1.13
N VAL A 52 4.59 -0.61 0.12
CA VAL A 52 3.51 -1.61 0.22
C VAL A 52 4.11 -3.02 0.30
N ILE A 53 5.12 -3.33 -0.51
CA ILE A 53 5.80 -4.63 -0.47
C ILE A 53 6.42 -4.86 0.92
N ARG A 54 7.12 -3.85 1.43
CA ARG A 54 7.79 -3.94 2.74
C ARG A 54 6.81 -4.18 3.87
N ASN A 55 5.63 -3.60 3.81
CA ASN A 55 4.62 -3.66 4.86
C ASN A 55 3.41 -4.53 4.51
N LYS A 56 3.56 -5.42 3.54
CA LYS A 56 2.46 -6.18 2.97
C LYS A 56 1.59 -6.88 4.04
N ARG A 57 2.21 -7.65 4.93
CA ARG A 57 1.47 -8.38 5.96
C ARG A 57 0.74 -7.47 6.93
N TYR A 58 1.38 -6.38 7.33
CA TYR A 58 0.77 -5.39 8.21
C TYR A 58 -0.49 -4.81 7.57
N LEU A 59 -0.38 -4.43 6.28
CA LEU A 59 -1.50 -3.85 5.55
C LEU A 59 -2.62 -4.86 5.32
N GLU A 60 -2.28 -6.10 5.05
CA GLU A 60 -3.25 -7.18 4.86
C GLU A 60 -4.07 -7.43 6.13
N VAL A 61 -3.41 -7.41 7.28
CA VAL A 61 -4.09 -7.61 8.57
C VAL A 61 -5.00 -6.43 8.88
N LEU A 62 -4.53 -5.20 8.67
CA LEU A 62 -5.33 -4.00 8.92
C LEU A 62 -6.63 -3.98 8.11
N GLY A 63 -6.55 -4.34 6.84
CA GLY A 63 -7.69 -4.28 5.94
C GLY A 63 -8.44 -5.59 5.74
N SER A 64 -7.95 -6.68 6.31
CA SER A 64 -8.45 -8.03 6.07
C SER A 64 -8.59 -8.31 4.58
N THR A 65 -7.59 -7.93 3.80
CA THR A 65 -7.59 -8.04 2.35
C THR A 65 -6.19 -8.24 1.82
N SER A 66 -6.07 -8.89 0.66
CA SER A 66 -4.81 -8.99 -0.08
C SER A 66 -4.90 -8.28 -1.44
N ASN A 67 -5.97 -7.53 -1.68
CA ASN A 67 -6.16 -6.79 -2.92
C ASN A 67 -5.15 -5.64 -3.01
N PRO A 68 -4.28 -5.61 -4.05
CA PRO A 68 -3.22 -4.59 -4.15
C PRO A 68 -3.74 -3.15 -4.12
N PHE A 69 -4.84 -2.85 -4.79
CA PHE A 69 -5.42 -1.51 -4.80
C PHE A 69 -5.80 -1.08 -3.38
N LYS A 70 -6.44 -1.97 -2.63
CA LYS A 70 -6.84 -1.70 -1.24
C LYS A 70 -5.63 -1.56 -0.31
N LEU A 71 -4.58 -2.34 -0.53
CA LEU A 71 -3.34 -2.21 0.25
C LEU A 71 -2.70 -0.84 0.07
N ILE A 72 -2.73 -0.30 -1.16
CA ILE A 72 -2.23 1.05 -1.42
C ILE A 72 -3.04 2.08 -0.65
N LEU A 73 -4.36 1.97 -0.65
CA LEU A 73 -5.23 2.91 0.08
C LEU A 73 -4.93 2.89 1.58
N ILE A 74 -4.75 1.71 2.17
CA ILE A 74 -4.39 1.59 3.58
C ILE A 74 -3.03 2.23 3.85
N TYR A 75 -2.05 1.98 2.99
CA TYR A 75 -0.74 2.58 3.10
C TYR A 75 -0.82 4.11 3.12
N LEU A 76 -1.59 4.69 2.20
CA LEU A 76 -1.70 6.13 2.09
C LEU A 76 -2.29 6.77 3.34
N ILE A 77 -3.28 6.16 3.98
CA ILE A 77 -3.91 6.73 5.17
C ILE A 77 -3.20 6.38 6.47
N LYS A 78 -2.65 5.18 6.61
CA LYS A 78 -2.03 4.73 7.87
C LYS A 78 -0.55 5.08 7.98
N LEU A 79 0.20 4.91 6.91
CA LEU A 79 1.65 5.11 6.92
C LEU A 79 2.08 6.45 6.31
N LYS A 80 1.41 6.88 5.25
CA LYS A 80 1.72 8.14 4.58
C LYS A 80 1.00 9.33 5.20
N GLY A 81 -0.01 9.09 6.03
CA GLY A 81 -0.73 10.15 6.73
C GLY A 81 -1.71 10.95 5.86
N ARG A 82 -2.13 10.41 4.70
CA ARG A 82 -3.12 11.06 3.87
C ARG A 82 -4.51 10.95 4.51
N SER A 83 -5.36 11.93 4.26
CA SER A 83 -6.73 11.88 4.77
C SER A 83 -7.62 11.09 3.82
N ILE A 84 -8.69 10.47 4.35
CA ILE A 84 -9.67 9.78 3.52
C ILE A 84 -10.32 10.77 2.57
N ARG A 85 -10.55 11.99 3.02
CA ARG A 85 -11.15 13.06 2.21
C ARG A 85 -10.38 13.29 0.91
N ASP A 86 -9.04 13.25 0.98
CA ASP A 86 -8.19 13.41 -0.21
C ASP A 86 -8.37 12.28 -1.20
N LEU A 87 -8.71 11.09 -0.73
CA LEU A 87 -8.83 9.90 -1.56
C LEU A 87 -10.23 9.68 -2.12
N LEU A 88 -11.27 10.26 -1.50
CA LEU A 88 -12.67 10.04 -1.91
C LEU A 88 -12.92 10.31 -3.39
N PRO A 89 -12.36 11.36 -4.02
CA PRO A 89 -12.60 11.60 -5.45
C PRO A 89 -12.02 10.52 -6.36
N MET A 90 -11.11 9.70 -5.84
CA MET A 90 -10.39 8.69 -6.62
C MET A 90 -10.89 7.27 -6.39
N ILE A 91 -11.82 7.07 -5.46
CA ILE A 91 -12.30 5.73 -5.08
C ILE A 91 -13.82 5.70 -5.10
N SER A 92 -14.38 4.48 -5.11
CA SER A 92 -15.83 4.29 -5.04
C SER A 92 -16.36 4.64 -3.66
N GLU A 93 -17.66 4.90 -3.57
CA GLU A 93 -18.32 5.14 -2.30
C GLU A 93 -18.17 3.95 -1.35
N GLU A 94 -18.27 2.74 -1.89
CA GLU A 94 -18.13 1.51 -1.14
C GLU A 94 -16.71 1.40 -0.56
N ASP A 95 -15.69 1.68 -1.36
CA ASP A 95 -14.30 1.68 -0.91
C ASP A 95 -14.07 2.77 0.14
N GLY A 96 -14.70 3.92 -0.01
CA GLY A 96 -14.62 5.00 0.97
C GLY A 96 -15.17 4.59 2.34
N LYS A 97 -16.29 3.89 2.36
CA LYS A 97 -16.88 3.37 3.60
C LYS A 97 -15.99 2.32 4.25
N TRP A 98 -15.48 1.39 3.45
CA TRP A 98 -14.55 0.38 3.93
C TRP A 98 -13.29 1.01 4.53
N LEU A 99 -12.72 2.00 3.84
CA LEU A 99 -11.51 2.69 4.27
C LEU A 99 -11.71 3.42 5.59
N SER A 100 -12.90 4.01 5.81
CA SER A 100 -13.25 4.65 7.07
C SER A 100 -13.26 3.66 8.23
N LYS A 101 -13.77 2.45 7.99
CA LYS A 101 -13.74 1.38 8.99
C LYS A 101 -12.31 0.93 9.31
N VAL A 102 -11.47 0.82 8.29
CA VAL A 102 -10.06 0.46 8.46
C VAL A 102 -9.32 1.51 9.28
N LYS A 103 -9.56 2.80 9.00
CA LYS A 103 -8.93 3.89 9.73
C LYS A 103 -9.31 3.88 11.20
N ALA A 104 -10.56 3.55 11.53
CA ALA A 104 -11.05 3.47 12.90
C ALA A 104 -10.58 2.20 13.62
N ASN A 105 -10.10 1.19 12.89
CA ASN A 105 -9.67 -0.07 13.46
C ASN A 105 -8.33 0.11 14.20
N LYS A 106 -8.37 -0.11 15.52
CA LYS A 106 -7.17 -0.02 16.37
C LYS A 106 -6.66 -1.42 16.68
N ILE A 107 -5.68 -1.85 15.89
CA ILE A 107 -4.99 -3.11 16.15
C ILE A 107 -3.79 -2.82 17.06
N THR A 108 -3.72 -3.49 18.22
CA THR A 108 -2.59 -3.32 19.14
C THR A 108 -1.35 -3.99 18.58
N ASN A 109 -0.15 -3.53 19.02
CA ASN A 109 1.11 -4.16 18.64
C ASN A 109 1.15 -5.64 19.04
N ILE A 110 0.56 -5.97 20.18
CA ILE A 110 0.50 -7.35 20.67
C ILE A 110 -0.32 -8.23 19.72
N ASP A 111 -1.49 -7.73 19.30
CA ASP A 111 -2.37 -8.46 18.39
C ASP A 111 -1.69 -8.71 17.04
N LEU A 112 -1.01 -7.70 16.50
CA LEU A 112 -0.28 -7.81 15.25
C LEU A 112 0.88 -8.79 15.38
N SER A 113 1.65 -8.70 16.45
CA SER A 113 2.77 -9.60 16.71
C SER A 113 2.31 -11.06 16.78
N ALA A 114 1.21 -11.32 17.49
CA ALA A 114 0.64 -12.66 17.60
C ALA A 114 0.18 -13.20 16.25
N LYS A 115 -0.45 -12.37 15.43
CA LYS A 115 -0.96 -12.77 14.10
C LYS A 115 0.14 -12.96 13.08
N LEU A 116 1.18 -12.12 13.11
CA LEU A 116 2.23 -12.08 12.10
C LEU A 116 3.52 -12.77 12.53
N SER A 117 3.61 -13.15 13.81
CA SER A 117 4.80 -13.78 14.40
C SER A 117 6.09 -12.97 14.15
N LEU A 118 5.98 -11.64 14.27
CA LEU A 118 7.10 -10.74 14.06
C LEU A 118 7.75 -10.36 15.39
N PRO A 119 9.07 -10.03 15.38
CA PRO A 119 9.77 -9.59 16.58
C PRO A 119 9.20 -8.28 17.13
N GLU A 120 9.28 -8.11 18.47
CA GLU A 120 8.78 -6.92 19.14
C GLU A 120 9.45 -5.63 18.63
N TRP A 121 10.77 -5.67 18.36
CA TRP A 121 11.50 -4.49 17.87
C TRP A 121 10.92 -3.95 16.56
N PHE A 122 10.36 -4.82 15.72
CA PHE A 122 9.73 -4.41 14.46
C PHE A 122 8.53 -3.51 14.74
N TRP A 123 7.72 -3.86 15.75
CA TRP A 123 6.54 -3.08 16.11
C TRP A 123 6.88 -1.75 16.74
N LEU A 124 7.94 -1.71 17.53
CA LEU A 124 8.43 -0.46 18.11
C LEU A 124 8.83 0.51 17.02
N LYS A 125 9.50 0.02 15.97
CA LYS A 125 9.90 0.84 14.84
C LYS A 125 8.70 1.39 14.08
N LEU A 126 7.66 0.59 13.87
CA LEU A 126 6.42 1.03 13.24
C LEU A 126 5.68 2.06 14.07
N SER A 127 5.64 1.88 15.38
CA SER A 127 4.95 2.81 16.30
C SER A 127 5.59 4.18 16.33
N ALA A 128 6.88 4.30 16.00
CA ALA A 128 7.61 5.55 15.97
C ALA A 128 7.34 6.38 14.71
N GLN A 129 6.67 5.81 13.74
CA GLN A 129 6.31 6.50 12.49
C GLN A 129 4.93 7.18 12.63
#